data_e9c1a5724221fdc2fd020301b8268eb7
#
_entry.id   e9c1a5724221fdc2fd020301b8268eb7
#
_cell.length_a   1.000
_cell.length_b   1.000
_cell.length_c   1.000
_cell.angle_alpha   90.00
_cell.angle_beta   90.00
_cell.angle_gamma   90.00
#
_symmetry.space_group_name_H-M   'P 1'
#
loop_
_entity.id
_entity.type
_entity.pdbx_description
1 polymer ?
#
loop_
_entity_poly.entity_id
_entity_poly.type
_entity_poly.pdbx_seq_one_letter_code
_entity_poly.pdbx_strand_id
1 'polypeptide(L)'
;MQVKLIPVTALMQNCSLLVCKHTRSAAIVDPGGDLELIQAQVKNLNASIEKVLLTHGHVDHCAGAFTLASYYGVPIEGPHPDEQFWLSLLPQQSAYFGLPTTQAFQPSRWLHDGDIVQFGNEMLRVLHCPGHTPGHIVFLSQKHRLALVGDVLFSGSIGRTDFPRSNHLDLISSIRKKLFPLGDDVRFVPGHGPMSTFGQERRTNPYVADHVVAS
;
A
#
# COMPACT_ATOMS: atom_id res chain seq x y z
N MET A 1 11.51 12.31 5.55
CA MET A 1 10.08 12.11 5.28
C MET A 1 9.32 12.05 6.59
N GLN A 2 8.14 12.66 6.65
CA GLN A 2 7.16 12.49 7.73
C GLN A 2 6.07 11.54 7.22
N VAL A 3 5.62 10.62 8.08
CA VAL A 3 4.53 9.69 7.74
C VAL A 3 3.40 9.90 8.73
N LYS A 4 2.20 10.06 8.23
CA LYS A 4 0.96 10.12 9.02
C LYS A 4 0.07 8.98 8.59
N LEU A 5 -0.23 8.07 9.51
CA LEU A 5 -1.23 7.02 9.30
C LEU A 5 -2.61 7.57 9.62
N ILE A 6 -3.55 7.23 8.77
CA ILE A 6 -4.94 7.67 8.84
C ILE A 6 -5.79 6.42 8.64
N PRO A 7 -6.17 5.72 9.73
CA PRO A 7 -7.11 4.61 9.59
C PRO A 7 -8.43 5.11 9.02
N VAL A 8 -8.87 4.50 7.93
CA VAL A 8 -10.07 4.88 7.19
C VAL A 8 -11.03 3.70 7.07
N THR A 9 -12.30 4.02 6.89
CA THR A 9 -13.44 3.10 6.76
C THR A 9 -13.67 2.23 8.00
N ALA A 10 -14.79 1.52 8.02
CA ALA A 10 -15.08 0.52 9.06
C ALA A 10 -14.07 -0.65 9.06
N LEU A 11 -13.31 -0.82 7.96
CA LEU A 11 -12.27 -1.84 7.83
C LEU A 11 -10.94 -1.41 8.47
N MET A 12 -10.83 -0.15 8.96
CA MET A 12 -9.64 0.39 9.61
C MET A 12 -8.37 0.24 8.75
N GLN A 13 -8.51 0.45 7.42
CA GLN A 13 -7.40 0.42 6.50
C GLN A 13 -6.46 1.63 6.76
N ASN A 14 -5.16 1.41 6.73
CA ASN A 14 -4.14 2.42 6.98
C ASN A 14 -3.81 3.24 5.72
N CYS A 15 -4.64 4.23 5.38
CA CYS A 15 -4.21 5.25 4.43
C CYS A 15 -2.97 5.97 4.98
N SER A 16 -1.95 6.16 4.15
CA SER A 16 -0.70 6.82 4.55
C SER A 16 -0.49 8.14 3.83
N LEU A 17 -0.29 9.23 4.56
CA LEU A 17 0.14 10.51 4.01
C LEU A 17 1.66 10.65 4.25
N LEU A 18 2.42 10.64 3.14
CA LEU A 18 3.87 10.78 3.12
C LEU A 18 4.23 12.21 2.77
N VAL A 19 4.93 12.93 3.65
CA VAL A 19 5.28 14.35 3.44
C VAL A 19 6.79 14.54 3.43
N CYS A 20 7.31 15.13 2.37
CA CYS A 20 8.68 15.63 2.31
C CYS A 20 8.84 16.81 3.28
N LYS A 21 9.70 16.68 4.29
CA LYS A 21 9.87 17.72 5.32
C LYS A 21 10.41 19.03 4.75
N HIS A 22 11.18 18.98 3.67
CA HIS A 22 11.82 20.16 3.08
C HIS A 22 10.90 20.94 2.13
N THR A 23 10.22 20.22 1.23
CA THR A 23 9.41 20.86 0.18
C THR A 23 7.93 20.96 0.53
N ARG A 24 7.48 20.21 1.55
CA ARG A 24 6.08 19.97 1.89
C ARG A 24 5.28 19.21 0.81
N SER A 25 5.93 18.83 -0.28
CA SER A 25 5.36 17.90 -1.28
C SER A 25 5.00 16.58 -0.63
N ALA A 26 3.90 15.98 -1.06
CA ALA A 26 3.36 14.79 -0.41
C ALA A 26 2.74 13.81 -1.41
N ALA A 27 2.67 12.54 -0.99
CA ALA A 27 1.92 11.49 -1.66
C ALA A 27 0.91 10.87 -0.68
N ILE A 28 -0.29 10.58 -1.17
CA ILE A 28 -1.30 9.80 -0.44
C ILE A 28 -1.19 8.36 -0.93
N VAL A 29 -1.04 7.39 -0.02
CA VAL A 29 -0.96 5.96 -0.33
C VAL A 29 -2.22 5.28 0.17
N ASP A 30 -2.87 4.53 -0.71
CA ASP A 30 -4.06 3.71 -0.45
C ASP A 30 -5.21 4.49 0.24
N PRO A 31 -5.79 5.50 -0.41
CA PRO A 31 -6.93 6.23 0.14
C PRO A 31 -8.22 5.43 -0.04
N GLY A 32 -8.50 4.50 0.86
CA GLY A 32 -9.66 3.59 0.77
C GLY A 32 -11.02 4.20 1.09
N GLY A 33 -11.07 5.38 1.71
CA GLY A 33 -12.32 6.06 2.07
C GLY A 33 -12.09 7.23 3.02
N ASP A 34 -13.16 7.73 3.68
CA ASP A 34 -13.10 8.82 4.64
C ASP A 34 -12.32 10.05 4.14
N LEU A 35 -12.61 10.49 2.90
CA LEU A 35 -11.84 11.48 2.16
C LEU A 35 -11.68 12.80 2.90
N GLU A 36 -12.72 13.22 3.62
CA GLU A 36 -12.69 14.44 4.43
C GLU A 36 -11.66 14.35 5.57
N LEU A 37 -11.53 13.17 6.17
CA LEU A 37 -10.51 12.91 7.19
C LEU A 37 -9.10 13.02 6.60
N ILE A 38 -8.88 12.43 5.42
CA ILE A 38 -7.60 12.53 4.70
C ILE A 38 -7.30 13.99 4.36
N GLN A 39 -8.26 14.73 3.79
CA GLN A 39 -8.11 16.14 3.42
C GLN A 39 -7.81 17.02 4.65
N ALA A 40 -8.47 16.76 5.79
CA ALA A 40 -8.17 17.45 7.04
C ALA A 40 -6.72 17.24 7.48
N GLN A 41 -6.17 16.01 7.36
CA GLN A 41 -4.77 15.73 7.68
C GLN A 41 -3.80 16.39 6.70
N VAL A 42 -4.12 16.44 5.41
CA VAL A 42 -3.34 17.19 4.40
C VAL A 42 -3.25 18.67 4.77
N LYS A 43 -4.39 19.27 5.13
CA LYS A 43 -4.44 20.68 5.58
C LYS A 43 -3.66 20.90 6.88
N ASN A 44 -3.87 20.05 7.89
CA ASN A 44 -3.19 20.15 9.19
C ASN A 44 -1.66 20.07 9.07
N LEU A 45 -1.17 19.27 8.11
CA LEU A 45 0.25 19.14 7.85
C LEU A 45 0.77 20.18 6.85
N ASN A 46 -0.07 21.09 6.34
CA ASN A 46 0.28 22.03 5.28
C ASN A 46 1.03 21.35 4.13
N ALA A 47 0.49 20.21 3.66
CA ALA A 47 1.10 19.39 2.64
C ALA A 47 0.56 19.72 1.25
N SER A 48 1.43 19.72 0.24
CA SER A 48 1.09 19.86 -1.18
C SER A 48 1.08 18.49 -1.84
N ILE A 49 -0.09 17.98 -2.19
CA ILE A 49 -0.21 16.65 -2.81
C ILE A 49 0.31 16.70 -4.25
N GLU A 50 1.21 15.79 -4.59
CA GLU A 50 1.75 15.61 -5.94
C GLU A 50 1.22 14.36 -6.63
N LYS A 51 0.76 13.35 -5.87
CA LYS A 51 0.23 12.10 -6.43
C LYS A 51 -0.53 11.27 -5.40
N VAL A 52 -1.35 10.36 -5.93
CA VAL A 52 -1.94 9.25 -5.20
C VAL A 52 -1.22 7.96 -5.62
N LEU A 53 -0.86 7.12 -4.66
CA LEU A 53 -0.16 5.86 -4.87
C LEU A 53 -1.05 4.70 -4.42
N LEU A 54 -1.02 3.60 -5.17
CA LEU A 54 -1.79 2.40 -4.85
C LEU A 54 -0.89 1.18 -4.74
N THR A 55 -1.06 0.40 -3.67
CA THR A 55 -0.35 -0.88 -3.50
C THR A 55 -1.02 -2.01 -4.27
N HIS A 56 -2.35 -2.07 -4.28
CA HIS A 56 -3.15 -3.08 -4.98
C HIS A 56 -4.59 -2.61 -5.22
N GLY A 57 -5.42 -3.44 -5.84
CA GLY A 57 -6.74 -3.06 -6.37
C GLY A 57 -7.94 -3.40 -5.49
N HIS A 58 -7.79 -3.72 -4.21
CA HIS A 58 -8.92 -3.92 -3.32
C HIS A 58 -9.59 -2.60 -2.96
N VAL A 59 -10.92 -2.65 -2.82
CA VAL A 59 -11.76 -1.47 -2.69
C VAL A 59 -11.42 -0.62 -1.46
N ASP A 60 -11.08 -1.24 -0.36
CA ASP A 60 -10.71 -0.57 0.89
C ASP A 60 -9.34 0.13 0.84
N HIS A 61 -8.55 -0.11 -0.21
CA HIS A 61 -7.30 0.61 -0.50
C HIS A 61 -7.48 1.68 -1.57
N CYS A 62 -8.40 1.53 -2.51
CA CYS A 62 -8.44 2.39 -3.68
C CYS A 62 -9.78 3.11 -3.95
N ALA A 63 -10.82 2.89 -3.13
CA ALA A 63 -12.14 3.49 -3.40
C ALA A 63 -12.12 5.02 -3.47
N GLY A 64 -11.27 5.69 -2.68
CA GLY A 64 -11.13 7.14 -2.67
C GLY A 64 -10.13 7.71 -3.67
N ALA A 65 -9.34 6.85 -4.33
CA ALA A 65 -8.19 7.29 -5.11
C ALA A 65 -8.57 8.22 -6.27
N PHE A 66 -9.57 7.84 -7.05
CA PHE A 66 -10.02 8.66 -8.20
C PHE A 66 -10.55 10.02 -7.75
N THR A 67 -11.35 10.05 -6.69
CA THR A 67 -11.94 11.29 -6.17
C THR A 67 -10.88 12.22 -5.61
N LEU A 68 -9.93 11.72 -4.82
CA LEU A 68 -8.85 12.54 -4.27
C LEU A 68 -7.87 13.02 -5.35
N ALA A 69 -7.51 12.15 -6.30
CA ALA A 69 -6.65 12.53 -7.42
C ALA A 69 -7.29 13.64 -8.26
N SER A 70 -8.58 13.54 -8.55
CA SER A 70 -9.34 14.57 -9.24
C SER A 70 -9.42 15.88 -8.45
N TYR A 71 -9.67 15.80 -7.14
CA TYR A 71 -9.76 16.97 -6.25
C TYR A 71 -8.45 17.76 -6.20
N TYR A 72 -7.31 17.06 -6.12
CA TYR A 72 -5.99 17.71 -6.08
C TYR A 72 -5.38 17.96 -7.47
N GLY A 73 -5.99 17.46 -8.54
CA GLY A 73 -5.46 17.60 -9.91
C GLY A 73 -4.13 16.83 -10.11
N VAL A 74 -3.99 15.65 -9.51
CA VAL A 74 -2.74 14.89 -9.50
C VAL A 74 -2.90 13.50 -10.10
N PRO A 75 -1.81 12.86 -10.58
CA PRO A 75 -1.86 11.50 -11.12
C PRO A 75 -2.08 10.44 -10.04
N ILE A 76 -2.66 9.30 -10.45
CA ILE A 76 -2.63 8.04 -9.72
C ILE A 76 -1.50 7.20 -10.32
N GLU A 77 -0.56 6.73 -9.49
CA GLU A 77 0.52 5.83 -9.89
C GLU A 77 0.43 4.50 -9.12
N GLY A 78 0.62 3.38 -9.84
CA GLY A 78 0.37 2.04 -9.31
C GLY A 78 -1.11 1.64 -9.33
N PRO A 79 -1.41 0.39 -9.04
CA PRO A 79 -0.48 -0.70 -8.73
C PRO A 79 0.22 -1.28 -9.98
N HIS A 80 0.59 -2.58 -9.96
CA HIS A 80 1.10 -3.28 -11.14
C HIS A 80 -0.04 -3.56 -12.14
N PRO A 81 0.23 -3.69 -13.46
CA PRO A 81 -0.82 -3.96 -14.47
C PRO A 81 -1.70 -5.18 -14.18
N ASP A 82 -1.19 -6.18 -13.50
CA ASP A 82 -1.94 -7.38 -13.13
C ASP A 82 -3.11 -7.08 -12.17
N GLU A 83 -3.18 -5.87 -11.60
CA GLU A 83 -4.30 -5.37 -10.79
C GLU A 83 -5.45 -4.79 -11.63
N GLN A 84 -5.34 -4.71 -12.93
CA GLN A 84 -6.43 -4.22 -13.78
C GLN A 84 -7.72 -5.00 -13.55
N PHE A 85 -7.61 -6.30 -13.27
CA PHE A 85 -8.76 -7.14 -12.90
C PHE A 85 -9.49 -6.59 -11.68
N TRP A 86 -8.78 -6.31 -10.59
CA TRP A 86 -9.37 -5.82 -9.35
C TRP A 86 -9.92 -4.40 -9.50
N LEU A 87 -9.19 -3.48 -10.14
CA LEU A 87 -9.65 -2.12 -10.37
C LEU A 87 -10.90 -2.06 -11.26
N SER A 88 -11.05 -2.99 -12.22
CA SER A 88 -12.27 -3.09 -13.03
C SER A 88 -13.49 -3.58 -12.24
N LEU A 89 -13.28 -4.29 -11.14
CA LEU A 89 -14.34 -4.83 -10.27
C LEU A 89 -14.67 -3.94 -9.06
N LEU A 90 -14.14 -2.72 -8.97
CA LEU A 90 -14.39 -1.83 -7.84
C LEU A 90 -15.87 -1.59 -7.53
N PRO A 91 -16.77 -1.40 -8.52
CA PRO A 91 -18.20 -1.27 -8.23
C PRO A 91 -18.80 -2.52 -7.57
N GLN A 92 -18.39 -3.71 -8.02
CA GLN A 92 -18.84 -4.99 -7.46
C GLN A 92 -18.28 -5.22 -6.06
N GLN A 93 -16.99 -4.89 -5.84
CA GLN A 93 -16.38 -4.95 -4.52
C GLN A 93 -17.09 -4.02 -3.53
N SER A 94 -17.37 -2.77 -3.93
CA SER A 94 -18.12 -1.81 -3.10
C SER A 94 -19.48 -2.38 -2.67
N ALA A 95 -20.24 -2.94 -3.60
CA ALA A 95 -21.53 -3.55 -3.32
C ALA A 95 -21.42 -4.76 -2.38
N TYR A 96 -20.40 -5.62 -2.58
CA TYR A 96 -20.17 -6.81 -1.78
C TYR A 96 -19.84 -6.48 -0.30
N PHE A 97 -19.01 -5.45 -0.08
CA PHE A 97 -18.59 -5.03 1.27
C PHE A 97 -19.49 -3.96 1.89
N GLY A 98 -20.57 -3.55 1.23
CA GLY A 98 -21.48 -2.51 1.73
C GLY A 98 -20.81 -1.14 1.85
N LEU A 99 -19.78 -0.89 1.04
CA LEU A 99 -19.07 0.39 0.99
C LEU A 99 -19.76 1.35 0.00
N PRO A 100 -19.52 2.66 0.10
CA PRO A 100 -20.00 3.62 -0.88
C PRO A 100 -19.60 3.22 -2.31
N THR A 101 -20.51 3.35 -3.25
CA THR A 101 -20.26 2.97 -4.64
C THR A 101 -19.08 3.75 -5.20
N THR A 102 -18.09 3.03 -5.71
CA THR A 102 -16.94 3.62 -6.41
C THR A 102 -16.90 3.15 -7.86
N GLN A 103 -16.39 3.99 -8.73
CA GLN A 103 -16.26 3.65 -10.15
C GLN A 103 -14.93 2.92 -10.43
N ALA A 104 -14.95 2.08 -11.45
CA ALA A 104 -13.72 1.54 -12.01
C ALA A 104 -12.89 2.67 -12.64
N PHE A 105 -11.57 2.59 -12.52
CA PHE A 105 -10.66 3.54 -13.13
C PHE A 105 -9.36 2.85 -13.58
N GLN A 106 -8.56 3.56 -14.34
CA GLN A 106 -7.19 3.17 -14.64
C GLN A 106 -6.23 4.21 -14.05
N PRO A 107 -5.10 3.79 -13.47
CA PRO A 107 -4.08 4.72 -13.01
C PRO A 107 -3.44 5.45 -14.18
N SER A 108 -2.89 6.63 -13.93
CA SER A 108 -2.12 7.38 -14.92
C SER A 108 -0.82 6.68 -15.30
N ARG A 109 -0.28 5.88 -14.38
CA ARG A 109 0.93 5.09 -14.56
C ARG A 109 0.83 3.78 -13.79
N TRP A 110 0.96 2.65 -14.48
CA TRP A 110 1.22 1.37 -13.88
C TRP A 110 2.68 1.28 -13.40
N LEU A 111 2.92 0.55 -12.32
CA LEU A 111 4.26 0.44 -11.74
C LEU A 111 4.77 -1.00 -11.79
N HIS A 112 6.07 -1.15 -12.09
CA HIS A 112 6.75 -2.44 -12.19
C HIS A 112 7.85 -2.57 -11.13
N ASP A 113 8.33 -3.80 -10.94
CA ASP A 113 9.43 -4.08 -10.01
C ASP A 113 10.67 -3.26 -10.36
N GLY A 114 11.22 -2.54 -9.38
CA GLY A 114 12.38 -1.68 -9.56
C GLY A 114 12.09 -0.23 -9.96
N ASP A 115 10.85 0.09 -10.35
CA ASP A 115 10.46 1.48 -10.63
C ASP A 115 10.73 2.40 -9.44
N ILE A 116 10.95 3.68 -9.75
CA ILE A 116 11.07 4.74 -8.75
C ILE A 116 9.89 5.69 -8.86
N VAL A 117 9.28 5.96 -7.72
CA VAL A 117 8.29 7.01 -7.52
C VAL A 117 8.93 8.13 -6.72
N GLN A 118 8.77 9.37 -7.18
CA GLN A 118 9.34 10.55 -6.53
C GLN A 118 8.26 11.57 -6.19
N PHE A 119 8.39 12.21 -5.02
CA PHE A 119 7.65 13.41 -4.63
C PHE A 119 8.53 14.30 -3.77
N GLY A 120 8.58 15.59 -4.09
CA GLY A 120 9.58 16.48 -3.50
C GLY A 120 10.99 15.88 -3.58
N ASN A 121 11.67 15.82 -2.45
CA ASN A 121 13.02 15.23 -2.34
C ASN A 121 13.03 13.77 -1.84
N GLU A 122 11.89 13.11 -1.88
CA GLU A 122 11.74 11.72 -1.42
C GLU A 122 11.59 10.77 -2.62
N MET A 123 12.20 9.60 -2.50
CA MET A 123 12.13 8.53 -3.49
C MET A 123 11.67 7.24 -2.83
N LEU A 124 10.76 6.53 -3.51
CA LEU A 124 10.29 5.22 -3.14
C LEU A 124 10.62 4.25 -4.27
N ARG A 125 11.29 3.16 -3.94
CA ARG A 125 11.49 2.03 -4.85
C ARG A 125 10.27 1.13 -4.80
N VAL A 126 9.81 0.69 -5.96
CA VAL A 126 8.70 -0.25 -6.11
C VAL A 126 9.24 -1.68 -6.08
N LEU A 127 8.58 -2.55 -5.34
CA LEU A 127 8.83 -3.99 -5.32
C LEU A 127 7.51 -4.70 -5.67
N HIS A 128 7.51 -5.51 -6.72
CA HIS A 128 6.36 -6.35 -7.06
C HIS A 128 6.33 -7.55 -6.12
N CYS A 129 5.31 -7.64 -5.31
CA CYS A 129 5.15 -8.64 -4.24
C CYS A 129 3.79 -9.36 -4.37
N PRO A 130 3.61 -10.19 -5.41
CA PRO A 130 2.36 -10.89 -5.65
C PRO A 130 2.06 -11.92 -4.55
N GLY A 131 0.79 -12.32 -4.49
CA GLY A 131 0.30 -13.40 -3.64
C GLY A 131 -1.03 -13.09 -2.99
N HIS A 132 -1.17 -11.99 -2.26
CA HIS A 132 -2.46 -11.49 -1.78
C HIS A 132 -3.34 -11.10 -2.99
N THR A 133 -2.78 -10.32 -3.89
CA THR A 133 -3.28 -10.09 -5.25
C THR A 133 -2.15 -10.30 -6.26
N PRO A 134 -2.43 -10.50 -7.56
CA PRO A 134 -1.40 -10.82 -8.53
C PRO A 134 -0.46 -9.64 -8.83
N GLY A 135 -0.95 -8.42 -8.71
CA GLY A 135 -0.20 -7.21 -9.03
C GLY A 135 0.17 -6.37 -7.80
N HIS A 136 0.14 -6.95 -6.60
CA HIS A 136 0.46 -6.22 -5.39
C HIS A 136 1.90 -5.67 -5.44
N ILE A 137 2.07 -4.38 -5.09
CA ILE A 137 3.38 -3.73 -4.99
C ILE A 137 3.61 -3.16 -3.58
N VAL A 138 4.87 -3.02 -3.24
CA VAL A 138 5.36 -2.42 -1.99
C VAL A 138 6.17 -1.19 -2.32
N PHE A 139 6.00 -0.11 -1.58
CA PHE A 139 6.80 1.11 -1.71
C PHE A 139 7.88 1.13 -0.62
N LEU A 140 9.14 1.10 -1.01
CA LEU A 140 10.29 1.10 -0.10
C LEU A 140 11.04 2.44 -0.13
N SER A 141 11.08 3.14 1.00
CA SER A 141 12.03 4.22 1.23
C SER A 141 13.33 3.66 1.83
N GLN A 142 14.35 3.48 0.99
CA GLN A 142 15.67 3.03 1.46
C GLN A 142 16.29 4.02 2.44
N LYS A 143 16.18 5.32 2.17
CA LYS A 143 16.68 6.42 3.01
C LYS A 143 16.10 6.40 4.43
N HIS A 144 14.83 6.05 4.56
CA HIS A 144 14.12 6.09 5.85
C HIS A 144 13.96 4.71 6.48
N ARG A 145 14.47 3.65 5.82
CA ARG A 145 14.31 2.25 6.25
C ARG A 145 12.85 1.95 6.57
N LEU A 146 11.96 2.28 5.63
CA LEU A 146 10.51 2.17 5.78
C LEU A 146 9.88 1.62 4.51
N ALA A 147 9.01 0.62 4.65
CA ALA A 147 8.21 0.06 3.57
C ALA A 147 6.71 0.27 3.83
N LEU A 148 5.94 0.63 2.79
CA LEU A 148 4.47 0.58 2.78
C LEU A 148 4.14 -0.75 2.09
N VAL A 149 3.69 -1.73 2.87
CA VAL A 149 3.60 -3.12 2.38
C VAL A 149 2.18 -3.52 1.97
N GLY A 150 1.20 -2.63 2.14
CA GLY A 150 -0.20 -2.97 1.91
C GLY A 150 -0.56 -4.27 2.64
N ASP A 151 -1.17 -5.19 1.92
CA ASP A 151 -1.66 -6.46 2.47
C ASP A 151 -0.74 -7.66 2.21
N VAL A 152 0.57 -7.40 2.07
CA VAL A 152 1.57 -8.49 1.96
C VAL A 152 1.91 -9.06 3.33
N LEU A 153 2.21 -8.21 4.31
CA LEU A 153 2.71 -8.60 5.62
C LEU A 153 2.09 -7.74 6.72
N PHE A 154 1.67 -8.37 7.80
CA PHE A 154 1.12 -7.73 8.99
C PHE A 154 1.95 -8.08 10.23
N SER A 155 1.74 -7.35 11.31
CA SER A 155 2.30 -7.71 12.61
C SER A 155 1.68 -9.03 13.10
N GLY A 156 2.48 -10.11 13.08
CA GLY A 156 2.07 -11.47 13.47
C GLY A 156 1.16 -12.18 12.47
N SER A 157 0.99 -11.67 11.24
CA SER A 157 0.14 -12.28 10.21
C SER A 157 0.65 -11.97 8.80
N ILE A 158 -0.04 -12.50 7.80
CA ILE A 158 0.18 -12.21 6.37
C ILE A 158 -1.15 -11.96 5.68
N GLY A 159 -1.12 -11.39 4.47
CA GLY A 159 -2.31 -11.23 3.64
C GLY A 159 -3.01 -12.56 3.37
N ARG A 160 -4.33 -12.54 3.29
CA ARG A 160 -5.10 -13.72 2.91
C ARG A 160 -4.90 -14.03 1.42
N THR A 161 -5.02 -15.31 1.09
CA THR A 161 -4.75 -15.83 -0.26
C THR A 161 -5.89 -16.71 -0.79
N ASP A 162 -7.11 -16.41 -0.38
CA ASP A 162 -8.34 -17.10 -0.78
C ASP A 162 -9.23 -16.24 -1.71
N PHE A 163 -8.72 -15.11 -2.17
CA PHE A 163 -9.37 -14.29 -3.19
C PHE A 163 -9.09 -14.82 -4.62
N PRO A 164 -9.93 -14.46 -5.61
CA PRO A 164 -9.61 -14.74 -7.01
C PRO A 164 -8.21 -14.24 -7.41
N ARG A 165 -7.44 -15.10 -8.07
CA ARG A 165 -6.05 -14.83 -8.52
C ARG A 165 -5.02 -14.63 -7.40
N SER A 166 -5.37 -14.91 -6.15
CA SER A 166 -4.39 -14.98 -5.06
C SER A 166 -3.55 -16.26 -5.16
N ASN A 167 -2.34 -16.23 -4.59
CA ASN A 167 -1.45 -17.39 -4.54
C ASN A 167 -0.62 -17.37 -3.25
N HIS A 168 -0.83 -18.39 -2.40
CA HIS A 168 -0.14 -18.47 -1.12
C HIS A 168 1.39 -18.63 -1.24
N LEU A 169 1.85 -19.45 -2.19
CA LEU A 169 3.29 -19.67 -2.39
C LEU A 169 3.98 -18.41 -2.90
N ASP A 170 3.33 -17.64 -3.77
CA ASP A 170 3.85 -16.38 -4.25
C ASP A 170 3.93 -15.35 -3.11
N LEU A 171 2.95 -15.32 -2.20
CA LEU A 171 2.98 -14.43 -1.03
C LEU A 171 4.14 -14.75 -0.11
N ILE A 172 4.31 -16.03 0.26
CA ILE A 172 5.45 -16.49 1.07
C ILE A 172 6.78 -16.14 0.39
N SER A 173 6.89 -16.39 -0.92
CA SER A 173 8.08 -16.07 -1.70
C SER A 173 8.35 -14.56 -1.73
N SER A 174 7.32 -13.73 -1.93
CA SER A 174 7.42 -12.27 -1.90
C SER A 174 7.98 -11.77 -0.57
N ILE A 175 7.45 -12.26 0.54
CA ILE A 175 7.91 -11.87 1.87
C ILE A 175 9.36 -12.33 2.10
N ARG A 176 9.64 -13.62 1.90
CA ARG A 176 10.93 -14.19 2.28
C ARG A 176 12.08 -13.83 1.35
N LYS A 177 11.81 -13.71 0.02
CA LYS A 177 12.86 -13.48 -0.97
C LYS A 177 13.02 -12.01 -1.37
N LYS A 178 11.98 -11.17 -1.18
CA LYS A 178 12.04 -9.75 -1.53
C LYS A 178 12.03 -8.82 -0.32
N LEU A 179 11.20 -9.06 0.72
CA LEU A 179 11.10 -8.16 1.86
C LEU A 179 12.15 -8.43 2.93
N PHE A 180 12.28 -9.65 3.42
CA PHE A 180 13.23 -9.97 4.50
C PHE A 180 14.71 -9.67 4.17
N PRO A 181 15.19 -9.86 2.92
CA PRO A 181 16.57 -9.50 2.56
C PRO A 181 16.87 -7.99 2.59
N LEU A 182 15.85 -7.12 2.70
CA LEU A 182 16.05 -5.67 2.81
C LEU A 182 16.66 -5.26 4.16
N GLY A 183 16.58 -6.16 5.16
CA GLY A 183 17.21 -6.00 6.48
C GLY A 183 16.22 -5.96 7.63
N ASP A 184 16.64 -6.49 8.75
CA ASP A 184 15.82 -6.65 9.97
C ASP A 184 15.38 -5.31 10.59
N ASP A 185 16.11 -4.24 10.33
CA ASP A 185 15.85 -2.88 10.83
C ASP A 185 14.79 -2.12 10.01
N VAL A 186 14.37 -2.65 8.86
CA VAL A 186 13.32 -2.03 8.05
C VAL A 186 11.99 -2.14 8.78
N ARG A 187 11.42 -0.97 9.09
CA ARG A 187 10.04 -0.86 9.59
C ARG A 187 9.07 -0.95 8.44
N PHE A 188 7.88 -1.42 8.70
CA PHE A 188 6.83 -1.37 7.68
C PHE A 188 5.49 -0.88 8.23
N VAL A 189 4.74 -0.26 7.34
CA VAL A 189 3.33 0.11 7.52
C VAL A 189 2.52 -0.91 6.73
N PRO A 190 1.70 -1.71 7.40
CA PRO A 190 0.77 -2.63 6.74
C PRO A 190 -0.51 -1.91 6.29
N GLY A 191 -1.29 -2.54 5.43
CA GLY A 191 -2.63 -2.06 5.07
C GLY A 191 -3.59 -2.02 6.25
N HIS A 192 -3.42 -2.93 7.21
CA HIS A 192 -4.24 -3.00 8.43
C HIS A 192 -3.40 -3.27 9.67
N GLY A 193 -3.85 -2.73 10.81
CA GLY A 193 -3.24 -2.99 12.11
C GLY A 193 -1.94 -2.20 12.36
N PRO A 194 -1.16 -2.62 13.36
CA PRO A 194 0.02 -1.88 13.80
C PRO A 194 1.23 -2.09 12.89
N MET A 195 2.15 -1.13 12.91
CA MET A 195 3.48 -1.25 12.31
C MET A 195 4.31 -2.33 13.00
N SER A 196 5.23 -2.93 12.23
CA SER A 196 6.25 -3.86 12.75
C SER A 196 7.59 -3.64 12.02
N THR A 197 8.51 -4.59 12.17
CA THR A 197 9.78 -4.64 11.44
C THR A 197 9.95 -5.99 10.75
N PHE A 198 10.71 -6.02 9.65
CA PHE A 198 10.98 -7.30 8.98
C PHE A 198 11.72 -8.27 9.91
N GLY A 199 12.62 -7.78 10.75
CA GLY A 199 13.32 -8.62 11.73
C GLY A 199 12.41 -9.20 12.80
N GLN A 200 11.40 -8.47 13.27
CA GLN A 200 10.42 -9.00 14.21
C GLN A 200 9.60 -10.13 13.55
N GLU A 201 9.06 -9.87 12.36
CA GLU A 201 8.24 -10.86 11.65
C GLU A 201 9.06 -12.09 11.22
N ARG A 202 10.30 -11.89 10.81
CA ARG A 202 11.22 -12.96 10.46
C ARG A 202 11.50 -13.91 11.64
N ARG A 203 11.48 -13.39 12.88
CA ARG A 203 11.69 -14.22 14.08
C ARG A 203 10.42 -14.87 14.62
N THR A 204 9.28 -14.19 14.55
CA THR A 204 8.10 -14.59 15.35
C THR A 204 6.80 -14.77 14.56
N ASN A 205 6.75 -14.37 13.30
CA ASN A 205 5.52 -14.47 12.52
C ASN A 205 5.16 -15.95 12.27
N PRO A 206 3.95 -16.41 12.65
CA PRO A 206 3.58 -17.83 12.58
C PRO A 206 3.46 -18.38 11.14
N TYR A 207 3.54 -17.53 10.12
CA TYR A 207 3.40 -17.94 8.71
C TYR A 207 4.73 -17.90 7.94
N VAL A 208 5.65 -16.99 8.30
CA VAL A 208 6.84 -16.69 7.48
C VAL A 208 8.15 -16.64 8.26
N ALA A 209 8.13 -16.86 9.58
CA ALA A 209 9.35 -16.87 10.36
C ALA A 209 10.33 -17.96 9.88
N ASP A 210 11.63 -17.74 10.12
CA ASP A 210 12.70 -18.64 9.64
C ASP A 210 12.52 -20.09 10.13
N HIS A 211 11.97 -20.29 11.35
CA HIS A 211 11.71 -21.61 11.91
C HIS A 211 10.41 -22.26 11.40
N VAL A 212 9.52 -21.50 10.77
CA VAL A 212 8.23 -22.01 10.25
C VAL A 212 8.37 -22.47 8.80
N VAL A 213 9.08 -21.70 7.99
CA VAL A 213 9.36 -22.02 6.59
C VAL A 213 10.79 -22.52 6.51
N ALA A 214 11.04 -23.70 7.06
CA ALA A 214 12.31 -24.38 6.87
C ALA A 214 12.50 -24.67 5.38
N SER A 215 13.58 -24.17 4.86
CA SER A 215 14.16 -24.18 3.50
C SER A 215 13.81 -25.38 2.66
#